data_3b423a5d76ea44a623110c3a48fc7bc2
#
_entry.id   3b423a5d76ea44a623110c3a48fc7bc2
#
_cell.length_a   1.000
_cell.length_b   1.000
_cell.length_c   1.000
_cell.angle_alpha   90.00
_cell.angle_beta   90.00
_cell.angle_gamma   90.00
#
_symmetry.space_group_name_H-M   'P 1'
#
loop_
_entity.id
_entity.type
_entity.pdbx_description
1 polymer ?
#
loop_
_entity_poly.entity_id
_entity_poly.type
_entity_poly.pdbx_seq_one_letter_code
_entity_poly.pdbx_strand_id
1 'polypeptide(L)'
;MASTLGILKANGVENITKKDLTRITVVSEHYVGLNNGGMDQCASVCGEKGKVLFIEFQPELRATPYSIPEIHPPLKPLSFLITNTLVESNKNESAPVNYNLRVVEMAIGAEFLARLNGITLPKNSNLNTGTLRGFMDTYFVEKKHLSRWNGRDIGLGIQRLQDLSQKIETWFTDSQKIGFTAEEAANRLGLSNDEFTEKYLTTFPVKYEKLKIYQRTKHAFDEARRVLETLRLFTDSNASENSSNFLKRFGEIMDQSQLSLKTLLMNSTDECDELCRIARKNGSLGSRITGAGWGGSLVHFTTEDKLDGLINALVEQYYKKHFPNITEEEISHAVVVTKPAVGSCIVNQIEF
;
A
#
# COMPACT_ATOMS: atom_id res chain seq x y z
N MET A 1 -12.15 -7.22 13.45
CA MET A 1 -11.20 -7.29 14.57
C MET A 1 -11.89 -7.09 15.93
N ALA A 2 -12.59 -5.98 16.16
CA ALA A 2 -13.32 -5.78 17.43
C ALA A 2 -14.34 -6.89 17.72
N SER A 3 -15.15 -7.28 16.74
CA SER A 3 -16.09 -8.39 16.84
C SER A 3 -15.40 -9.72 17.16
N THR A 4 -14.28 -10.02 16.49
CA THR A 4 -13.50 -11.23 16.75
C THR A 4 -12.97 -11.25 18.19
N LEU A 5 -12.41 -10.13 18.64
CA LEU A 5 -11.92 -9.99 20.00
C LEU A 5 -13.04 -10.15 21.03
N GLY A 6 -14.22 -9.54 20.79
CA GLY A 6 -15.41 -9.69 21.63
C GLY A 6 -15.92 -11.12 21.70
N ILE A 7 -16.00 -11.83 20.57
CA ILE A 7 -16.41 -13.24 20.52
C ILE A 7 -15.42 -14.13 21.28
N LEU A 8 -14.11 -13.93 21.09
CA LEU A 8 -13.08 -14.68 21.81
C LEU A 8 -13.20 -14.47 23.32
N LYS A 9 -13.37 -13.23 23.77
CA LYS A 9 -13.54 -12.89 25.18
C LYS A 9 -14.82 -13.50 25.76
N ALA A 10 -15.94 -13.44 25.04
CA ALA A 10 -17.19 -14.06 25.46
C ALA A 10 -17.11 -15.59 25.59
N ASN A 11 -16.18 -16.22 24.86
CA ASN A 11 -15.91 -17.67 24.96
C ASN A 11 -14.74 -18.01 25.90
N GLY A 12 -14.34 -17.11 26.79
CA GLY A 12 -13.33 -17.38 27.83
C GLY A 12 -11.88 -17.36 27.32
N VAL A 13 -11.62 -16.90 26.10
CA VAL A 13 -10.25 -16.73 25.59
C VAL A 13 -9.71 -15.40 26.12
N GLU A 14 -8.90 -15.47 27.18
CA GLU A 14 -8.42 -14.27 27.85
C GLU A 14 -7.09 -13.73 27.29
N ASN A 15 -6.25 -14.62 26.76
CA ASN A 15 -4.88 -14.32 26.38
C ASN A 15 -4.64 -14.60 24.89
N ILE A 16 -5.22 -13.77 24.02
CA ILE A 16 -4.86 -13.80 22.59
C ILE A 16 -3.75 -12.78 22.30
N THR A 17 -2.72 -13.19 21.59
CA THR A 17 -1.67 -12.25 21.14
C THR A 17 -2.19 -11.38 20.00
N LYS A 18 -1.65 -10.16 19.87
CA LYS A 18 -1.94 -9.28 18.73
C LYS A 18 -1.65 -9.98 17.39
N LYS A 19 -0.58 -10.78 17.33
CA LYS A 19 -0.20 -11.56 16.16
C LYS A 19 -1.27 -12.60 15.81
N ASP A 20 -1.76 -13.36 16.77
CA ASP A 20 -2.78 -14.39 16.54
C ASP A 20 -4.13 -13.78 16.17
N LEU A 21 -4.53 -12.69 16.84
CA LEU A 21 -5.74 -11.94 16.48
C LEU A 21 -5.67 -11.44 15.03
N THR A 22 -4.55 -10.82 14.64
CA THR A 22 -4.34 -10.37 13.26
C THR A 22 -4.43 -11.53 12.28
N ARG A 23 -3.76 -12.67 12.57
CA ARG A 23 -3.75 -13.85 11.70
C ARG A 23 -5.15 -14.44 11.53
N ILE A 24 -5.92 -14.59 12.62
CA ILE A 24 -7.29 -15.12 12.56
C ILE A 24 -8.17 -14.22 11.68
N THR A 25 -8.08 -12.91 11.84
CA THR A 25 -8.90 -11.97 11.06
C THR A 25 -8.53 -11.92 9.59
N VAL A 26 -7.23 -12.04 9.24
CA VAL A 26 -6.77 -12.16 7.85
C VAL A 26 -7.32 -13.44 7.21
N VAL A 27 -7.16 -14.57 7.89
CA VAL A 27 -7.63 -15.87 7.37
C VAL A 27 -9.16 -15.88 7.22
N SER A 28 -9.90 -15.25 8.15
CA SER A 28 -11.37 -15.15 8.05
C SER A 28 -11.82 -14.43 6.78
N GLU A 29 -11.11 -13.39 6.33
CA GLU A 29 -11.44 -12.68 5.09
C GLU A 29 -11.11 -13.51 3.84
N HIS A 30 -10.07 -14.36 3.89
CA HIS A 30 -9.79 -15.27 2.78
C HIS A 30 -10.97 -16.25 2.54
N TYR A 31 -11.66 -16.71 3.59
CA TYR A 31 -12.83 -17.59 3.46
C TYR A 31 -14.04 -16.93 2.77
N VAL A 32 -14.12 -15.61 2.78
CA VAL A 32 -15.16 -14.87 2.04
C VAL A 32 -14.70 -14.35 0.67
N GLY A 33 -13.54 -14.86 0.18
CA GLY A 33 -13.04 -14.61 -1.16
C GLY A 33 -12.20 -13.33 -1.32
N LEU A 34 -11.81 -12.67 -0.22
CA LEU A 34 -10.92 -11.50 -0.23
C LEU A 34 -9.48 -11.93 0.03
N ASN A 35 -8.64 -11.88 -1.01
CA ASN A 35 -7.23 -12.26 -0.90
C ASN A 35 -6.35 -11.09 -0.47
N ASN A 36 -6.58 -10.54 0.74
CA ASN A 36 -5.81 -9.45 1.29
C ASN A 36 -4.49 -9.91 1.94
N GLY A 37 -3.54 -8.98 2.08
CA GLY A 37 -2.24 -9.22 2.73
C GLY A 37 -2.24 -9.04 4.26
N GLY A 38 -3.32 -8.49 4.84
CA GLY A 38 -3.44 -8.26 6.28
C GLY A 38 -2.95 -6.90 6.78
N MET A 39 -2.73 -5.92 5.91
CA MET A 39 -2.28 -4.58 6.31
C MET A 39 -3.30 -3.89 7.22
N ASP A 40 -4.58 -3.89 6.83
CA ASP A 40 -5.64 -3.22 7.59
C ASP A 40 -5.88 -3.89 8.94
N GLN A 41 -5.80 -5.23 8.99
CA GLN A 41 -5.90 -6.00 10.22
C GLN A 41 -4.71 -5.70 11.16
N CYS A 42 -3.48 -5.65 10.61
CA CYS A 42 -2.31 -5.25 11.36
C CYS A 42 -2.44 -3.83 11.93
N ALA A 43 -2.85 -2.88 11.13
CA ALA A 43 -3.02 -1.49 11.56
C ALA A 43 -4.06 -1.38 12.67
N SER A 44 -5.22 -2.05 12.49
CA SER A 44 -6.31 -2.04 13.47
C SER A 44 -5.99 -2.75 14.79
N VAL A 45 -5.13 -3.77 14.78
CA VAL A 45 -4.78 -4.54 15.99
C VAL A 45 -3.54 -4.00 16.67
N CYS A 46 -2.51 -3.62 15.89
CA CYS A 46 -1.18 -3.29 16.40
C CYS A 46 -0.96 -1.80 16.62
N GLY A 47 -1.90 -0.93 16.24
CA GLY A 47 -1.80 0.52 16.39
C GLY A 47 -1.35 0.94 17.79
N GLU A 48 -0.52 1.96 17.87
CA GLU A 48 -0.06 2.61 19.11
C GLU A 48 -0.20 4.13 18.98
N LYS A 49 -0.59 4.77 20.08
CA LYS A 49 -0.79 6.23 20.10
C LYS A 49 0.52 6.96 19.73
N GLY A 50 0.43 7.87 18.77
CA GLY A 50 1.57 8.69 18.33
C GLY A 50 2.62 7.93 17.50
N LYS A 51 2.33 6.70 17.05
CA LYS A 51 3.28 5.89 16.28
C LYS A 51 2.70 5.47 14.95
N VAL A 52 3.54 5.40 13.93
CA VAL A 52 3.26 4.75 12.66
C VAL A 52 3.74 3.31 12.69
N LEU A 53 3.13 2.44 11.89
CA LEU A 53 3.51 1.03 11.82
C LEU A 53 4.28 0.74 10.54
N PHE A 54 5.45 0.16 10.67
CA PHE A 54 6.13 -0.52 9.58
C PHE A 54 5.65 -1.97 9.55
N ILE A 55 4.95 -2.36 8.48
CA ILE A 55 4.36 -3.68 8.33
C ILE A 55 5.17 -4.48 7.32
N GLU A 56 5.73 -5.60 7.76
CA GLU A 56 6.43 -6.58 6.94
C GLU A 56 5.50 -7.77 6.69
N PHE A 57 5.35 -8.16 5.42
CA PHE A 57 4.51 -9.30 5.03
C PHE A 57 5.30 -10.59 4.86
N GLN A 58 6.62 -10.50 4.76
CA GLN A 58 7.53 -11.64 4.56
C GLN A 58 8.73 -11.55 5.51
N PRO A 59 9.23 -12.66 6.05
CA PRO A 59 8.74 -14.04 5.88
C PRO A 59 7.43 -14.31 6.63
N GLU A 60 7.03 -13.44 7.55
CA GLU A 60 5.79 -13.49 8.31
C GLU A 60 5.24 -12.08 8.52
N LEU A 61 3.93 -11.98 8.71
CA LEU A 61 3.27 -10.71 8.97
C LEU A 61 3.72 -10.16 10.33
N ARG A 62 4.36 -8.99 10.32
CA ARG A 62 4.85 -8.31 11.51
C ARG A 62 4.65 -6.81 11.40
N ALA A 63 4.15 -6.18 12.46
CA ALA A 63 4.04 -4.74 12.60
C ALA A 63 5.04 -4.23 13.65
N THR A 64 5.86 -3.26 13.28
CA THR A 64 6.81 -2.61 14.17
C THR A 64 6.44 -1.13 14.31
N PRO A 65 6.14 -0.64 15.52
CA PRO A 65 5.76 0.75 15.74
C PRO A 65 7.00 1.67 15.79
N TYR A 66 6.93 2.81 15.09
CA TYR A 66 7.93 3.88 15.10
C TYR A 66 7.29 5.18 15.53
N SER A 67 7.93 5.90 16.45
CA SER A 67 7.46 7.21 16.90
C SER A 67 7.52 8.23 15.76
N ILE A 68 6.51 9.08 15.68
CA ILE A 68 6.56 10.25 14.81
C ILE A 68 7.59 11.21 15.41
N PRO A 69 8.55 11.74 14.61
CA PRO A 69 9.48 12.74 15.08
C PRO A 69 8.75 13.97 15.65
N GLU A 70 9.26 14.50 16.75
CA GLU A 70 8.72 15.72 17.32
C GLU A 70 9.04 16.90 16.41
N ILE A 71 8.04 17.74 16.15
CA ILE A 71 8.18 18.94 15.31
C ILE A 71 8.34 20.14 16.21
N HIS A 72 9.47 20.83 16.08
CA HIS A 72 9.83 21.95 16.92
C HIS A 72 9.41 23.31 16.33
N PRO A 73 9.10 24.31 17.17
CA PRO A 73 8.84 25.67 16.74
C PRO A 73 9.94 26.24 15.81
N PRO A 74 9.59 27.11 14.83
CA PRO A 74 8.27 27.75 14.64
C PRO A 74 7.23 26.88 13.92
N LEU A 75 7.60 25.69 13.47
CA LEU A 75 6.68 24.75 12.80
C LEU A 75 5.64 24.23 13.80
N LYS A 76 4.44 23.97 13.31
CA LYS A 76 3.35 23.40 14.10
C LYS A 76 3.34 21.87 14.02
N PRO A 77 2.76 21.20 15.04
CA PRO A 77 2.64 19.75 15.04
C PRO A 77 1.99 19.21 13.77
N LEU A 78 2.36 17.97 13.45
CA LEU A 78 1.78 17.29 12.29
C LEU A 78 0.31 16.90 12.52
N SER A 79 -0.43 16.84 11.42
CA SER A 79 -1.77 16.29 11.39
C SER A 79 -1.99 15.50 10.11
N PHE A 80 -2.91 14.55 10.18
CA PHE A 80 -3.39 13.79 9.03
C PHE A 80 -4.86 14.09 8.83
N LEU A 81 -5.23 14.31 7.58
CA LEU A 81 -6.60 14.49 7.15
C LEU A 81 -6.96 13.32 6.25
N ILE A 82 -8.03 12.62 6.57
CA ILE A 82 -8.60 11.60 5.70
C ILE A 82 -9.77 12.22 4.96
N THR A 83 -9.81 12.02 3.64
CA THR A 83 -10.97 12.37 2.82
C THR A 83 -11.51 11.14 2.12
N ASN A 84 -12.82 11.10 1.89
CA ASN A 84 -13.47 10.07 1.10
C ASN A 84 -14.01 10.70 -0.19
N THR A 85 -13.80 10.05 -1.33
CA THR A 85 -14.29 10.53 -2.63
C THR A 85 -15.81 10.53 -2.74
N LEU A 86 -16.51 9.79 -1.88
CA LEU A 86 -17.94 9.48 -1.97
C LEU A 86 -18.34 8.77 -3.28
N VAL A 87 -17.36 8.27 -4.03
CA VAL A 87 -17.61 7.45 -5.21
C VAL A 87 -17.68 5.98 -4.75
N GLU A 88 -18.85 5.39 -4.96
CA GLU A 88 -19.05 3.97 -4.66
C GLU A 88 -18.38 3.11 -5.75
N SER A 89 -17.45 2.27 -5.34
CA SER A 89 -16.90 1.21 -6.19
C SER A 89 -17.59 -0.10 -5.81
N ASN A 90 -18.35 -0.67 -6.74
CA ASN A 90 -18.86 -2.02 -6.56
C ASN A 90 -17.71 -3.02 -6.66
N LYS A 91 -17.11 -3.35 -5.50
CA LYS A 91 -15.92 -4.20 -5.41
C LYS A 91 -16.13 -5.58 -6.05
N ASN A 92 -17.33 -6.14 -5.97
CA ASN A 92 -17.61 -7.47 -6.54
C ASN A 92 -17.58 -7.46 -8.07
N GLU A 93 -18.07 -6.40 -8.71
CA GLU A 93 -18.07 -6.25 -10.17
C GLU A 93 -16.71 -5.80 -10.71
N SER A 94 -16.01 -4.97 -9.97
CA SER A 94 -14.74 -4.37 -10.39
C SER A 94 -13.50 -5.21 -10.04
N ALA A 95 -13.60 -6.16 -9.10
CA ALA A 95 -12.46 -6.97 -8.65
C ALA A 95 -11.73 -7.69 -9.79
N PRO A 96 -12.41 -8.28 -10.80
CA PRO A 96 -11.73 -8.94 -11.92
C PRO A 96 -10.83 -8.03 -12.76
N VAL A 97 -11.22 -6.77 -12.94
CA VAL A 97 -10.46 -5.76 -13.71
C VAL A 97 -9.44 -5.03 -12.84
N ASN A 98 -9.75 -4.89 -11.57
CA ASN A 98 -9.00 -4.08 -10.60
C ASN A 98 -8.09 -4.95 -9.74
N TYR A 99 -8.58 -5.38 -8.59
CA TYR A 99 -7.77 -5.99 -7.54
C TYR A 99 -7.12 -7.32 -7.96
N ASN A 100 -7.93 -8.25 -8.47
CA ASN A 100 -7.44 -9.58 -8.84
C ASN A 100 -6.41 -9.52 -9.97
N LEU A 101 -6.65 -8.66 -10.96
CA LEU A 101 -5.73 -8.47 -12.07
C LEU A 101 -4.34 -7.99 -11.58
N ARG A 102 -4.28 -7.12 -10.57
CA ARG A 102 -2.99 -6.65 -10.02
C ARG A 102 -2.18 -7.78 -9.41
N VAL A 103 -2.85 -8.69 -8.67
CA VAL A 103 -2.20 -9.86 -8.07
C VAL A 103 -1.61 -10.76 -9.15
N VAL A 104 -2.40 -11.05 -10.20
CA VAL A 104 -1.98 -11.89 -11.33
C VAL A 104 -0.82 -11.25 -12.10
N GLU A 105 -0.93 -9.96 -12.45
CA GLU A 105 0.13 -9.24 -13.18
C GLU A 105 1.46 -9.21 -12.40
N MET A 106 1.44 -9.05 -11.08
CA MET A 106 2.64 -9.08 -10.23
C MET A 106 3.26 -10.49 -10.16
N ALA A 107 2.44 -11.54 -10.09
CA ALA A 107 2.90 -12.92 -10.10
C ALA A 107 3.57 -13.27 -11.44
N ILE A 108 2.95 -12.91 -12.55
CA ILE A 108 3.54 -13.06 -13.91
C ILE A 108 4.85 -12.27 -13.99
N GLY A 109 4.89 -11.05 -13.47
CA GLY A 109 6.09 -10.20 -13.45
C GLY A 109 7.26 -10.85 -12.73
N ALA A 110 7.04 -11.48 -11.59
CA ALA A 110 8.06 -12.19 -10.84
C ALA A 110 8.65 -13.37 -11.65
N GLU A 111 7.80 -14.20 -12.23
CA GLU A 111 8.20 -15.35 -13.05
C GLU A 111 8.88 -14.91 -14.37
N PHE A 112 8.39 -13.84 -15.00
CA PHE A 112 9.02 -13.26 -16.19
C PHE A 112 10.46 -12.80 -15.91
N LEU A 113 10.66 -12.05 -14.82
CA LEU A 113 12.00 -11.60 -14.43
C LEU A 113 12.91 -12.78 -14.06
N ALA A 114 12.37 -13.78 -13.39
CA ALA A 114 13.12 -14.99 -13.04
C ALA A 114 13.60 -15.73 -14.27
N ARG A 115 12.70 -15.97 -15.24
CA ARG A 115 13.05 -16.63 -16.49
C ARG A 115 14.05 -15.84 -17.31
N LEU A 116 13.87 -14.51 -17.42
CA LEU A 116 14.79 -13.64 -18.11
C LEU A 116 16.21 -13.71 -17.57
N ASN A 117 16.34 -13.91 -16.26
CA ASN A 117 17.62 -14.00 -15.57
C ASN A 117 18.10 -15.44 -15.34
N GLY A 118 17.38 -16.47 -15.83
CA GLY A 118 17.71 -17.89 -15.64
C GLY A 118 17.85 -18.25 -14.16
N ILE A 119 16.86 -17.89 -13.33
CA ILE A 119 16.74 -18.26 -11.93
C ILE A 119 15.38 -18.90 -11.66
N THR A 120 15.30 -19.72 -10.61
CA THR A 120 14.08 -20.38 -10.18
C THR A 120 13.63 -19.79 -8.85
N LEU A 121 12.34 -19.43 -8.77
CA LEU A 121 11.78 -18.82 -7.57
C LEU A 121 11.10 -19.84 -6.66
N PRO A 122 11.15 -19.64 -5.32
CA PRO A 122 10.32 -20.40 -4.40
C PRO A 122 8.85 -20.06 -4.63
N LYS A 123 7.99 -21.08 -4.69
CA LYS A 123 6.55 -20.95 -4.90
C LYS A 123 5.86 -20.68 -3.56
N ASN A 124 5.83 -19.40 -3.16
CA ASN A 124 5.33 -18.97 -1.86
C ASN A 124 4.19 -17.93 -1.94
N SER A 125 3.60 -17.75 -3.12
CA SER A 125 2.41 -16.92 -3.32
C SER A 125 1.13 -17.76 -3.27
N ASN A 126 -0.02 -17.10 -3.13
CA ASN A 126 -1.34 -17.73 -3.17
C ASN A 126 -1.69 -18.33 -4.56
N LEU A 127 -0.98 -17.92 -5.60
CA LEU A 127 -1.07 -18.49 -6.95
C LEU A 127 -0.09 -19.66 -7.16
N ASN A 128 0.56 -20.15 -6.10
CA ASN A 128 1.61 -21.17 -6.20
C ASN A 128 2.74 -20.76 -7.19
N THR A 129 3.09 -19.48 -7.21
CA THR A 129 4.15 -18.87 -8.02
C THR A 129 5.19 -18.21 -7.13
N GLY A 130 6.29 -17.75 -7.73
CA GLY A 130 7.22 -16.83 -7.09
C GLY A 130 6.62 -15.45 -6.85
N THR A 131 7.30 -14.67 -6.03
CA THR A 131 6.94 -13.28 -5.71
C THR A 131 8.05 -12.33 -6.15
N LEU A 132 7.74 -11.03 -6.35
CA LEU A 132 8.75 -10.01 -6.65
C LEU A 132 9.79 -9.86 -5.53
N ARG A 133 9.40 -10.07 -4.27
CA ARG A 133 10.35 -10.14 -3.16
C ARG A 133 11.26 -11.38 -3.28
N GLY A 134 10.70 -12.53 -3.61
CA GLY A 134 11.45 -13.75 -3.86
C GLY A 134 12.44 -13.58 -5.03
N PHE A 135 12.01 -12.88 -6.09
CA PHE A 135 12.90 -12.53 -7.20
C PHE A 135 14.08 -11.67 -6.73
N MET A 136 13.83 -10.59 -5.99
CA MET A 136 14.89 -9.74 -5.46
C MET A 136 15.91 -10.55 -4.66
N ASP A 137 15.45 -11.35 -3.69
CA ASP A 137 16.33 -12.12 -2.83
C ASP A 137 17.17 -13.13 -3.64
N THR A 138 16.55 -13.89 -4.57
CA THR A 138 17.23 -14.88 -5.40
C THR A 138 18.21 -14.25 -6.39
N TYR A 139 17.80 -13.15 -7.03
CA TYR A 139 18.64 -12.44 -8.00
C TYR A 139 19.95 -11.94 -7.39
N PHE A 140 19.88 -11.32 -6.21
CA PHE A 140 21.10 -10.82 -5.56
C PHE A 140 22.00 -11.96 -5.05
N VAL A 141 21.44 -13.09 -4.64
CA VAL A 141 22.21 -14.27 -4.22
C VAL A 141 22.84 -14.97 -5.42
N GLU A 142 22.05 -15.34 -6.42
CA GLU A 142 22.51 -16.21 -7.51
C GLU A 142 23.25 -15.46 -8.64
N LYS A 143 22.83 -14.23 -8.97
CA LYS A 143 23.41 -13.47 -10.09
C LYS A 143 24.40 -12.41 -9.66
N LYS A 144 24.32 -11.93 -8.43
CA LYS A 144 25.26 -10.94 -7.89
C LYS A 144 26.22 -11.51 -6.86
N HIS A 145 26.04 -12.78 -6.45
CA HIS A 145 26.84 -13.46 -5.43
C HIS A 145 26.93 -12.70 -4.10
N LEU A 146 25.82 -12.04 -3.74
CA LEU A 146 25.69 -11.26 -2.51
C LEU A 146 24.86 -12.05 -1.48
N SER A 147 25.08 -11.77 -0.20
CA SER A 147 24.26 -12.37 0.86
C SER A 147 22.78 -11.97 0.72
N ARG A 148 21.87 -12.85 1.15
CA ARG A 148 20.44 -12.50 1.20
C ARG A 148 20.24 -11.30 2.10
N TRP A 149 19.34 -10.38 1.69
CA TRP A 149 18.96 -9.25 2.53
C TRP A 149 18.12 -9.72 3.72
N ASN A 150 18.54 -9.32 4.92
CA ASN A 150 17.88 -9.74 6.18
C ASN A 150 16.64 -8.90 6.55
N GLY A 151 16.27 -7.91 5.73
CA GLY A 151 15.16 -7.00 6.00
C GLY A 151 15.47 -5.87 6.99
N ARG A 152 16.64 -5.85 7.63
CA ARG A 152 17.00 -4.88 8.69
C ARG A 152 17.92 -3.76 8.22
N ASP A 153 18.82 -4.06 7.30
CA ASP A 153 19.68 -3.04 6.70
C ASP A 153 18.86 -2.24 5.67
N ILE A 154 18.33 -1.09 6.12
CA ILE A 154 17.50 -0.19 5.33
C ILE A 154 18.27 0.36 4.13
N GLY A 155 19.55 0.75 4.33
CA GLY A 155 20.40 1.29 3.28
C GLY A 155 20.63 0.29 2.14
N LEU A 156 20.99 -0.94 2.48
CA LEU A 156 21.14 -2.03 1.52
C LEU A 156 19.82 -2.36 0.81
N GLY A 157 18.71 -2.36 1.53
CA GLY A 157 17.37 -2.57 0.94
C GLY A 157 17.03 -1.53 -0.11
N ILE A 158 17.22 -0.24 0.20
CA ILE A 158 17.01 0.88 -0.73
C ILE A 158 17.90 0.74 -1.97
N GLN A 159 19.19 0.46 -1.78
CA GLN A 159 20.14 0.29 -2.89
C GLN A 159 19.72 -0.85 -3.83
N ARG A 160 19.34 -2.01 -3.30
CA ARG A 160 18.90 -3.15 -4.10
C ARG A 160 17.63 -2.87 -4.89
N LEU A 161 16.65 -2.25 -4.25
CA LEU A 161 15.40 -1.88 -4.91
C LEU A 161 15.62 -0.82 -6.00
N GLN A 162 16.54 0.11 -5.79
CA GLN A 162 16.92 1.10 -6.79
C GLN A 162 17.62 0.44 -7.99
N ASP A 163 18.56 -0.50 -7.75
CA ASP A 163 19.24 -1.26 -8.83
C ASP A 163 18.21 -2.04 -9.67
N LEU A 164 17.25 -2.72 -9.03
CA LEU A 164 16.20 -3.43 -9.74
C LEU A 164 15.27 -2.50 -10.52
N SER A 165 14.86 -1.38 -9.92
CA SER A 165 14.01 -0.40 -10.61
C SER A 165 14.68 0.17 -11.86
N GLN A 166 16.00 0.39 -11.84
CA GLN A 166 16.76 0.81 -13.00
C GLN A 166 16.88 -0.31 -14.06
N LYS A 167 17.12 -1.55 -13.63
CA LYS A 167 17.24 -2.71 -14.53
C LYS A 167 15.93 -3.03 -15.26
N ILE A 168 14.80 -2.88 -14.60
CA ILE A 168 13.47 -3.07 -15.19
C ILE A 168 13.31 -2.18 -16.44
N GLU A 169 13.84 -0.97 -16.45
CA GLU A 169 13.77 -0.09 -17.61
C GLU A 169 14.43 -0.69 -18.87
N THR A 170 15.44 -1.52 -18.69
CA THR A 170 16.16 -2.17 -19.77
C THR A 170 15.72 -3.61 -20.03
N TRP A 171 15.10 -4.27 -19.05
CA TRP A 171 14.66 -5.66 -19.18
C TRP A 171 13.35 -5.81 -19.95
N PHE A 172 12.58 -4.73 -20.08
CA PHE A 172 11.37 -4.69 -20.89
C PHE A 172 11.59 -3.86 -22.14
N THR A 173 11.24 -4.41 -23.30
CA THR A 173 11.22 -3.66 -24.56
C THR A 173 10.09 -2.64 -24.57
N ASP A 174 10.13 -1.66 -25.48
CA ASP A 174 9.09 -0.63 -25.56
C ASP A 174 7.70 -1.22 -25.82
N SER A 175 7.60 -2.26 -26.65
CA SER A 175 6.33 -2.97 -26.86
C SER A 175 5.82 -3.66 -25.60
N GLN A 176 6.70 -4.25 -24.81
CA GLN A 176 6.37 -4.90 -23.54
C GLN A 176 5.94 -3.89 -22.45
N LYS A 177 6.50 -2.67 -22.49
CA LYS A 177 6.06 -1.57 -21.63
C LYS A 177 4.63 -1.10 -21.96
N ILE A 178 4.15 -1.29 -23.18
CA ILE A 178 2.75 -1.02 -23.53
C ILE A 178 1.83 -2.07 -22.89
N GLY A 179 2.26 -3.33 -22.83
CA GLY A 179 1.55 -4.45 -22.23
C GLY A 179 1.63 -5.71 -23.08
N PHE A 180 1.28 -6.85 -22.48
CA PHE A 180 1.34 -8.17 -23.11
C PHE A 180 -0.06 -8.70 -23.41
N THR A 181 -0.22 -9.40 -24.53
CA THR A 181 -1.31 -10.34 -24.69
C THR A 181 -1.09 -11.59 -23.83
N ALA A 182 -2.11 -12.42 -23.64
CA ALA A 182 -1.94 -13.70 -22.93
C ALA A 182 -0.91 -14.60 -23.63
N GLU A 183 -0.99 -14.67 -24.97
CA GLU A 183 -0.08 -15.46 -25.79
C GLU A 183 1.37 -14.98 -25.68
N GLU A 184 1.60 -13.66 -25.75
CA GLU A 184 2.95 -13.08 -25.55
C GLU A 184 3.51 -13.40 -24.16
N ALA A 185 2.68 -13.30 -23.11
CA ALA A 185 3.09 -13.62 -21.75
C ALA A 185 3.38 -15.13 -21.58
N ALA A 186 2.51 -16.00 -22.11
CA ALA A 186 2.71 -17.45 -22.11
C ALA A 186 4.03 -17.84 -22.80
N ASN A 187 4.25 -17.35 -24.01
CA ASN A 187 5.47 -17.60 -24.77
C ASN A 187 6.75 -17.14 -24.02
N ARG A 188 6.69 -15.98 -23.37
CA ARG A 188 7.82 -15.47 -22.57
C ARG A 188 8.08 -16.32 -21.33
N LEU A 189 7.06 -16.94 -20.77
CA LEU A 189 7.18 -17.88 -19.65
C LEU A 189 7.48 -19.31 -20.11
N GLY A 190 7.44 -19.60 -21.42
CA GLY A 190 7.62 -20.93 -22.01
C GLY A 190 6.50 -21.89 -21.63
N LEU A 191 5.29 -21.37 -21.60
CA LEU A 191 4.06 -22.10 -21.35
C LEU A 191 3.20 -22.12 -22.63
N SER A 192 2.40 -23.15 -22.79
CA SER A 192 1.28 -23.11 -23.71
C SER A 192 0.20 -22.14 -23.22
N ASN A 193 -0.72 -21.73 -24.09
CA ASN A 193 -1.84 -20.88 -23.70
C ASN A 193 -2.74 -21.54 -22.65
N ASP A 194 -2.93 -22.86 -22.73
CA ASP A 194 -3.74 -23.62 -21.76
C ASP A 194 -3.05 -23.67 -20.40
N GLU A 195 -1.75 -23.98 -20.34
CA GLU A 195 -0.97 -23.96 -19.10
C GLU A 195 -0.94 -22.57 -18.46
N PHE A 196 -0.81 -21.52 -19.27
CA PHE A 196 -0.84 -20.15 -18.80
C PHE A 196 -2.20 -19.80 -18.19
N THR A 197 -3.27 -20.15 -18.89
CA THR A 197 -4.64 -19.92 -18.44
C THR A 197 -4.93 -20.66 -17.14
N GLU A 198 -4.61 -21.95 -17.09
CA GLU A 198 -4.78 -22.76 -15.88
C GLU A 198 -4.02 -22.17 -14.68
N LYS A 199 -2.77 -21.80 -14.89
CA LYS A 199 -1.89 -21.33 -13.83
C LYS A 199 -2.25 -19.95 -13.27
N TYR A 200 -2.64 -19.00 -14.11
CA TYR A 200 -2.78 -17.59 -13.72
C TYR A 200 -4.22 -17.05 -13.76
N LEU A 201 -5.09 -17.63 -14.56
CA LEU A 201 -6.40 -17.03 -14.87
C LEU A 201 -7.59 -17.79 -14.29
N THR A 202 -7.36 -18.94 -13.61
CA THR A 202 -8.44 -19.78 -13.06
C THR A 202 -8.68 -19.57 -11.58
N THR A 203 -7.64 -19.21 -10.80
CA THR A 203 -7.76 -19.05 -9.35
C THR A 203 -8.64 -17.88 -8.94
N PHE A 204 -8.60 -16.80 -9.72
CA PHE A 204 -9.45 -15.63 -9.56
C PHE A 204 -10.01 -15.20 -10.91
N PRO A 205 -11.27 -14.74 -10.98
CA PRO A 205 -11.77 -14.13 -12.19
C PRO A 205 -10.98 -12.86 -12.51
N VAL A 206 -10.42 -12.77 -13.72
CA VAL A 206 -9.72 -11.60 -14.25
C VAL A 206 -10.21 -11.23 -15.63
N LYS A 207 -10.26 -9.91 -15.91
CA LYS A 207 -10.60 -9.34 -17.22
C LYS A 207 -9.57 -8.28 -17.56
N TYR A 208 -9.03 -8.33 -18.78
CA TYR A 208 -8.02 -7.40 -19.25
C TYR A 208 -8.01 -7.36 -20.78
N GLU A 209 -7.52 -6.27 -21.33
CA GLU A 209 -7.16 -6.18 -22.76
C GLU A 209 -5.68 -6.55 -22.95
N LYS A 210 -4.81 -5.99 -22.11
CA LYS A 210 -3.39 -6.30 -22.05
C LYS A 210 -2.91 -6.35 -20.60
N LEU A 211 -2.06 -7.31 -20.30
CA LEU A 211 -1.38 -7.43 -19.02
C LEU A 211 -0.29 -6.37 -18.89
N LYS A 212 -0.39 -5.53 -17.88
CA LYS A 212 0.53 -4.41 -17.61
C LYS A 212 1.70 -4.82 -16.69
N ILE A 213 2.40 -5.88 -17.08
CA ILE A 213 3.42 -6.55 -16.26
C ILE A 213 4.55 -5.60 -15.87
N TYR A 214 5.05 -4.80 -16.83
CA TYR A 214 6.09 -3.80 -16.57
C TYR A 214 5.67 -2.81 -15.51
N GLN A 215 4.50 -2.20 -15.66
CA GLN A 215 4.00 -1.16 -14.77
C GLN A 215 3.85 -1.69 -13.34
N ARG A 216 3.27 -2.88 -13.16
CA ARG A 216 3.08 -3.49 -11.84
C ARG A 216 4.39 -3.86 -11.18
N THR A 217 5.30 -4.44 -11.95
CA THR A 217 6.64 -4.80 -11.46
C THR A 217 7.43 -3.58 -11.02
N LYS A 218 7.43 -2.54 -11.84
CA LYS A 218 8.10 -1.28 -11.50
C LYS A 218 7.48 -0.60 -10.28
N HIS A 219 6.14 -0.52 -10.23
CA HIS A 219 5.44 0.02 -9.08
C HIS A 219 5.85 -0.71 -7.78
N ALA A 220 5.85 -2.03 -7.79
CA ALA A 220 6.13 -2.82 -6.58
C ALA A 220 7.54 -2.55 -6.02
N PHE A 221 8.58 -2.48 -6.85
CA PHE A 221 9.93 -2.18 -6.38
C PHE A 221 10.10 -0.71 -5.98
N ASP A 222 9.52 0.22 -6.74
CA ASP A 222 9.58 1.65 -6.41
C ASP A 222 8.81 1.96 -5.12
N GLU A 223 7.65 1.33 -4.90
CA GLU A 223 6.87 1.52 -3.67
C GLU A 223 7.58 0.91 -2.46
N ALA A 224 8.13 -0.31 -2.58
CA ALA A 224 8.94 -0.91 -1.53
C ALA A 224 10.15 -0.03 -1.16
N ARG A 225 10.79 0.60 -2.14
CA ARG A 225 11.88 1.56 -1.91
C ARG A 225 11.38 2.78 -1.14
N ARG A 226 10.25 3.39 -1.53
CA ARG A 226 9.63 4.53 -0.82
C ARG A 226 9.28 4.20 0.62
N VAL A 227 8.77 2.99 0.88
CA VAL A 227 8.52 2.52 2.26
C VAL A 227 9.80 2.49 3.08
N LEU A 228 10.91 1.98 2.54
CA LEU A 228 12.20 1.97 3.25
C LEU A 228 12.79 3.38 3.40
N GLU A 229 12.63 4.27 2.42
CA GLU A 229 13.02 5.67 2.53
C GLU A 229 12.21 6.39 3.63
N THR A 230 10.92 6.11 3.73
CA THR A 230 10.07 6.59 4.81
C THR A 230 10.58 6.07 6.17
N LEU A 231 10.83 4.77 6.27
CA LEU A 231 11.36 4.18 7.50
C LEU A 231 12.69 4.82 7.91
N ARG A 232 13.57 5.09 6.95
CA ARG A 232 14.83 5.81 7.20
C ARG A 232 14.60 7.21 7.78
N LEU A 233 13.60 7.95 7.26
CA LEU A 233 13.24 9.27 7.81
C LEU A 233 12.73 9.18 9.24
N PHE A 234 11.94 8.16 9.57
CA PHE A 234 11.38 7.97 10.93
C PHE A 234 12.42 7.43 11.92
N THR A 235 13.51 6.84 11.44
CA THR A 235 14.60 6.32 12.28
C THR A 235 15.82 7.24 12.34
N ASP A 236 15.78 8.38 11.64
CA ASP A 236 16.85 9.38 11.70
C ASP A 236 16.82 10.07 13.06
N SER A 237 17.92 9.96 13.83
CA SER A 237 18.06 10.59 15.13
C SER A 237 17.98 12.13 15.09
N ASN A 238 18.26 12.72 13.93
CA ASN A 238 18.22 14.17 13.71
C ASN A 238 16.90 14.65 13.10
N ALA A 239 15.91 13.78 12.92
CA ALA A 239 14.65 14.13 12.26
C ALA A 239 13.91 15.27 12.98
N SER A 240 13.92 15.29 14.32
CA SER A 240 13.30 16.35 15.11
C SER A 240 14.05 17.68 14.98
N GLU A 241 15.38 17.67 15.00
CA GLU A 241 16.20 18.86 14.83
C GLU A 241 16.05 19.47 13.43
N ASN A 242 15.85 18.60 12.42
CA ASN A 242 15.65 19.00 11.04
C ASN A 242 14.19 18.80 10.57
N SER A 243 13.24 19.25 11.39
CA SER A 243 11.80 19.06 11.17
C SER A 243 11.33 19.53 9.78
N SER A 244 11.85 20.65 9.27
CA SER A 244 11.49 21.18 7.94
C SER A 244 11.86 20.21 6.82
N ASN A 245 13.05 19.61 6.88
CA ASN A 245 13.48 18.61 5.90
C ASN A 245 12.67 17.32 6.01
N PHE A 246 12.38 16.87 7.24
CA PHE A 246 11.52 15.70 7.48
C PHE A 246 10.15 15.91 6.84
N LEU A 247 9.47 17.03 7.13
CA LEU A 247 8.16 17.35 6.58
C LEU A 247 8.16 17.37 5.06
N LYS A 248 9.14 18.04 4.46
CA LYS A 248 9.30 18.13 3.01
C LYS A 248 9.51 16.75 2.38
N ARG A 249 10.47 15.99 2.88
CA ARG A 249 10.84 14.68 2.32
C ARG A 249 9.71 13.66 2.46
N PHE A 250 9.03 13.63 3.60
CA PHE A 250 7.90 12.73 3.80
C PHE A 250 6.74 13.08 2.85
N GLY A 251 6.42 14.37 2.71
CA GLY A 251 5.41 14.83 1.75
C GLY A 251 5.75 14.45 0.29
N GLU A 252 7.00 14.68 -0.13
CA GLU A 252 7.48 14.29 -1.47
C GLU A 252 7.35 12.79 -1.73
N ILE A 253 7.66 11.94 -0.73
CA ILE A 253 7.51 10.48 -0.86
C ILE A 253 6.03 10.10 -1.02
N MET A 254 5.13 10.73 -0.27
CA MET A 254 3.69 10.49 -0.41
C MET A 254 3.19 10.87 -1.82
N ASP A 255 3.61 12.02 -2.34
CA ASP A 255 3.22 12.48 -3.68
C ASP A 255 3.81 11.60 -4.80
N GLN A 256 5.05 11.15 -4.65
CA GLN A 256 5.66 10.18 -5.57
C GLN A 256 4.93 8.83 -5.54
N SER A 257 4.47 8.40 -4.35
CA SER A 257 3.64 7.22 -4.21
C SER A 257 2.30 7.39 -4.94
N GLN A 258 1.60 8.53 -4.77
CA GLN A 258 0.37 8.82 -5.50
C GLN A 258 0.57 8.80 -7.02
N LEU A 259 1.64 9.40 -7.51
CA LEU A 259 1.96 9.36 -8.93
C LEU A 259 2.15 7.92 -9.43
N SER A 260 2.83 7.08 -8.67
CA SER A 260 3.03 5.67 -8.98
C SER A 260 1.71 4.85 -8.91
N LEU A 261 0.85 5.14 -7.94
CA LEU A 261 -0.49 4.57 -7.84
C LEU A 261 -1.33 4.92 -9.07
N LYS A 262 -1.30 6.17 -9.51
CA LYS A 262 -1.99 6.65 -10.71
C LYS A 262 -1.46 6.01 -11.99
N THR A 263 -0.14 6.07 -12.22
CA THR A 263 0.45 5.77 -13.54
C THR A 263 0.90 4.33 -13.71
N LEU A 264 1.36 3.69 -12.63
CA LEU A 264 1.92 2.35 -12.66
C LEU A 264 0.98 1.30 -12.09
N LEU A 265 0.39 1.50 -10.91
CA LEU A 265 -0.61 0.59 -10.37
C LEU A 265 -1.99 0.79 -11.02
N MET A 266 -2.28 2.00 -11.47
CA MET A 266 -3.53 2.39 -12.14
C MET A 266 -4.75 2.11 -11.26
N ASN A 267 -4.67 2.54 -10.00
CA ASN A 267 -5.74 2.43 -9.02
C ASN A 267 -6.26 3.79 -8.52
N SER A 268 -5.88 4.89 -9.17
CA SER A 268 -6.43 6.23 -8.94
C SER A 268 -7.62 6.49 -9.89
N THR A 269 -8.59 7.27 -9.42
CA THR A 269 -9.68 7.82 -10.23
C THR A 269 -9.50 9.32 -10.38
N ASP A 270 -10.28 9.95 -11.25
CA ASP A 270 -10.26 11.41 -11.46
C ASP A 270 -10.59 12.16 -10.15
N GLU A 271 -11.51 11.62 -9.35
CA GLU A 271 -11.89 12.17 -8.04
C GLU A 271 -10.74 12.09 -7.03
N CYS A 272 -10.03 10.95 -7.00
CA CYS A 272 -8.83 10.81 -6.17
C CYS A 272 -7.75 11.82 -6.56
N ASP A 273 -7.52 11.98 -7.85
CA ASP A 273 -6.55 12.94 -8.38
C ASP A 273 -6.97 14.39 -8.12
N GLU A 274 -8.27 14.71 -8.23
CA GLU A 274 -8.80 16.04 -7.94
C GLU A 274 -8.62 16.38 -6.47
N LEU A 275 -8.98 15.50 -5.54
CA LEU A 275 -8.78 15.69 -4.11
C LEU A 275 -7.30 15.89 -3.76
N CYS A 276 -6.41 15.06 -4.29
CA CYS A 276 -4.97 15.24 -4.10
C CYS A 276 -4.47 16.60 -4.63
N ARG A 277 -4.96 17.01 -5.79
CA ARG A 277 -4.58 18.30 -6.41
C ARG A 277 -5.07 19.49 -5.59
N ILE A 278 -6.32 19.47 -5.12
CA ILE A 278 -6.88 20.50 -4.26
C ILE A 278 -6.09 20.56 -2.95
N ALA A 279 -5.87 19.42 -2.30
CA ALA A 279 -5.17 19.36 -1.04
C ALA A 279 -3.75 19.94 -1.13
N ARG A 280 -2.95 19.54 -2.13
CA ARG A 280 -1.59 20.07 -2.33
C ARG A 280 -1.55 21.58 -2.56
N LYS A 281 -2.55 22.14 -3.26
CA LYS A 281 -2.63 23.60 -3.50
C LYS A 281 -3.01 24.39 -2.24
N ASN A 282 -3.61 23.74 -1.25
CA ASN A 282 -4.19 24.39 -0.08
C ASN A 282 -3.58 23.94 1.26
N GLY A 283 -2.31 23.52 1.24
CA GLY A 283 -1.55 23.32 2.48
C GLY A 283 -1.21 21.87 2.85
N SER A 284 -1.67 20.88 2.08
CA SER A 284 -1.13 19.52 2.23
C SER A 284 0.32 19.48 1.77
N LEU A 285 1.16 18.85 2.56
CA LEU A 285 2.57 18.61 2.27
C LEU A 285 2.78 17.37 1.41
N GLY A 286 1.81 16.44 1.43
CA GLY A 286 1.77 15.23 0.63
C GLY A 286 0.38 14.59 0.70
N SER A 287 -0.05 13.99 -0.40
CA SER A 287 -1.40 13.42 -0.53
C SER A 287 -1.37 12.15 -1.35
N ARG A 288 -2.05 11.11 -0.86
CA ARG A 288 -2.17 9.85 -1.60
C ARG A 288 -3.44 9.08 -1.24
N ILE A 289 -3.80 8.14 -2.11
CA ILE A 289 -4.82 7.13 -1.83
C ILE A 289 -4.38 6.28 -0.63
N THR A 290 -5.34 5.90 0.20
CA THR A 290 -5.19 4.87 1.24
C THR A 290 -6.19 3.74 1.01
N GLY A 291 -5.77 2.49 1.27
CA GLY A 291 -6.54 1.29 0.92
C GLY A 291 -6.38 0.85 -0.54
N ALA A 292 -7.37 0.16 -1.08
CA ALA A 292 -7.30 -0.47 -2.40
C ALA A 292 -7.24 0.51 -3.58
N GLY A 293 -7.79 1.71 -3.45
CA GLY A 293 -7.96 2.67 -4.52
C GLY A 293 -9.28 2.47 -5.29
N TRP A 294 -9.33 2.96 -6.52
CA TRP A 294 -10.50 3.04 -7.39
C TRP A 294 -11.67 3.81 -6.76
N GLY A 295 -11.38 4.92 -6.10
CA GLY A 295 -12.25 5.70 -5.23
C GLY A 295 -11.89 5.52 -3.76
N GLY A 296 -12.87 5.69 -2.87
CA GLY A 296 -12.68 5.53 -1.42
C GLY A 296 -11.87 6.65 -0.78
N SER A 297 -10.93 6.28 0.08
CA SER A 297 -10.28 7.25 0.98
C SER A 297 -8.89 7.65 0.54
N LEU A 298 -8.52 8.90 0.89
CA LEU A 298 -7.20 9.47 0.71
C LEU A 298 -6.67 9.96 2.06
N VAL A 299 -5.35 9.96 2.20
CA VAL A 299 -4.66 10.57 3.33
C VAL A 299 -3.87 11.79 2.85
N HIS A 300 -4.06 12.90 3.56
CA HIS A 300 -3.34 14.15 3.37
C HIS A 300 -2.51 14.43 4.61
N PHE A 301 -1.26 14.76 4.40
CA PHE A 301 -0.29 15.07 5.44
C PHE A 301 -0.09 16.58 5.48
N THR A 302 -0.24 17.18 6.67
CA THR A 302 -0.16 18.64 6.85
C THR A 302 0.29 19.00 8.26
N THR A 303 0.32 20.28 8.58
CA THR A 303 0.53 20.84 9.92
C THR A 303 -0.76 21.43 10.47
N GLU A 304 -0.91 21.48 11.80
CA GLU A 304 -2.15 21.92 12.46
C GLU A 304 -2.60 23.33 12.05
N ASP A 305 -1.66 24.22 11.80
CA ASP A 305 -1.94 25.61 11.37
C ASP A 305 -2.55 25.73 9.96
N LYS A 306 -2.46 24.67 9.15
CA LYS A 306 -3.00 24.64 7.78
C LYS A 306 -4.30 23.86 7.66
N LEU A 307 -4.72 23.15 8.70
CA LEU A 307 -5.87 22.24 8.66
C LEU A 307 -7.15 22.92 8.25
N ASP A 308 -7.53 24.04 8.89
CA ASP A 308 -8.81 24.70 8.62
C ASP A 308 -8.89 25.20 7.18
N GLY A 309 -7.82 25.79 6.66
CA GLY A 309 -7.72 26.23 5.28
C GLY A 309 -7.82 25.07 4.29
N LEU A 310 -7.16 23.95 4.61
CA LEU A 310 -7.20 22.74 3.80
C LEU A 310 -8.61 22.13 3.76
N ILE A 311 -9.25 21.99 4.93
CA ILE A 311 -10.61 21.45 5.05
C ILE A 311 -11.59 22.32 4.25
N ASN A 312 -11.56 23.64 4.47
CA ASN A 312 -12.44 24.57 3.76
C ASN A 312 -12.26 24.47 2.24
N ALA A 313 -11.03 24.40 1.77
CA ALA A 313 -10.76 24.27 0.34
C ALA A 313 -11.30 22.96 -0.25
N LEU A 314 -11.14 21.82 0.45
CA LEU A 314 -11.68 20.53 0.03
C LEU A 314 -13.21 20.54 0.02
N VAL A 315 -13.83 21.11 1.04
CA VAL A 315 -15.30 21.23 1.13
C VAL A 315 -15.84 22.07 -0.02
N GLU A 316 -15.30 23.26 -0.25
CA GLU A 316 -15.82 24.17 -1.28
C GLU A 316 -15.49 23.72 -2.71
N GLN A 317 -14.26 23.26 -2.96
CA GLN A 317 -13.78 23.00 -4.31
C GLN A 317 -14.07 21.57 -4.80
N TYR A 318 -14.38 20.62 -3.89
CA TYR A 318 -14.72 19.24 -4.24
C TYR A 318 -16.13 18.88 -3.76
N TYR A 319 -16.39 18.84 -2.45
CA TYR A 319 -17.65 18.28 -1.94
C TYR A 319 -18.87 19.08 -2.38
N LYS A 320 -18.93 20.38 -2.14
CA LYS A 320 -20.07 21.20 -2.55
C LYS A 320 -20.20 21.33 -4.08
N LYS A 321 -19.09 21.24 -4.79
CA LYS A 321 -19.09 21.26 -6.26
C LYS A 321 -19.71 20.00 -6.87
N HIS A 322 -19.32 18.82 -6.38
CA HIS A 322 -19.77 17.53 -6.92
C HIS A 322 -21.06 17.03 -6.26
N PHE A 323 -21.35 17.46 -5.03
CA PHE A 323 -22.50 17.07 -4.22
C PHE A 323 -23.19 18.31 -3.67
N PRO A 324 -23.97 19.07 -4.50
CA PRO A 324 -24.53 20.37 -4.10
C PRO A 324 -25.48 20.32 -2.90
N ASN A 325 -26.05 19.16 -2.61
CA ASN A 325 -26.98 18.94 -1.50
C ASN A 325 -26.34 18.23 -0.30
N ILE A 326 -25.01 18.09 -0.28
CA ILE A 326 -24.31 17.41 0.81
C ILE A 326 -24.53 18.16 2.14
N THR A 327 -24.87 17.42 3.17
CA THR A 327 -25.09 17.95 4.51
C THR A 327 -23.78 18.12 5.28
N GLU A 328 -23.78 18.94 6.32
CA GLU A 328 -22.62 19.08 7.22
C GLU A 328 -22.30 17.75 7.93
N GLU A 329 -23.29 16.92 8.21
CA GLU A 329 -23.09 15.58 8.80
C GLU A 329 -22.34 14.67 7.81
N GLU A 330 -22.77 14.61 6.56
CA GLU A 330 -22.07 13.82 5.52
C GLU A 330 -20.65 14.32 5.28
N ILE A 331 -20.43 15.65 5.28
CA ILE A 331 -19.08 16.22 5.21
C ILE A 331 -18.23 15.78 6.40
N SER A 332 -18.78 15.77 7.62
CA SER A 332 -18.06 15.34 8.82
C SER A 332 -17.62 13.87 8.78
N HIS A 333 -18.37 13.03 8.07
CA HIS A 333 -18.00 11.64 7.81
C HIS A 333 -17.01 11.47 6.65
N ALA A 334 -17.05 12.38 5.68
CA ALA A 334 -16.18 12.35 4.51
C ALA A 334 -14.81 12.99 4.73
N VAL A 335 -14.68 13.90 5.72
CA VAL A 335 -13.48 14.70 6.00
C VAL A 335 -13.13 14.56 7.48
N VAL A 336 -12.14 13.73 7.80
CA VAL A 336 -11.81 13.35 9.19
C VAL A 336 -10.38 13.72 9.53
N VAL A 337 -10.20 14.60 10.51
CA VAL A 337 -8.88 14.87 11.11
C VAL A 337 -8.51 13.71 12.03
N THR A 338 -7.32 13.18 11.88
CA THR A 338 -6.88 12.01 12.66
C THR A 338 -5.41 12.10 13.08
N LYS A 339 -5.09 11.33 14.09
CA LYS A 339 -3.71 11.05 14.55
C LYS A 339 -3.58 9.55 14.82
N PRO A 340 -2.38 8.99 14.74
CA PRO A 340 -2.17 7.60 15.11
C PRO A 340 -2.67 7.30 16.52
N ALA A 341 -3.56 6.33 16.63
CA ALA A 341 -4.26 5.95 17.85
C ALA A 341 -3.93 4.51 18.26
N VAL A 342 -4.41 4.10 19.43
CA VAL A 342 -4.29 2.72 19.89
C VAL A 342 -5.13 1.78 19.03
N GLY A 343 -4.61 0.57 18.82
CA GLY A 343 -5.33 -0.50 18.11
C GLY A 343 -6.44 -1.11 18.97
N SER A 344 -7.02 -2.21 18.46
CA SER A 344 -8.09 -2.93 19.13
C SER A 344 -7.71 -3.33 20.56
N CYS A 345 -8.58 -3.02 21.52
CA CYS A 345 -8.41 -3.35 22.94
C CYS A 345 -9.76 -3.74 23.57
N ILE A 346 -9.69 -4.38 24.72
CA ILE A 346 -10.84 -4.63 25.58
C ILE A 346 -10.85 -3.57 26.66
N VAL A 347 -11.98 -2.86 26.79
CA VAL A 347 -12.21 -1.92 27.87
C VAL A 347 -13.01 -2.63 28.94
N ASN A 348 -12.40 -2.87 30.11
CA ASN A 348 -13.06 -3.58 31.21
C ASN A 348 -13.93 -2.65 32.07
N GLN A 349 -13.63 -1.36 32.07
CA GLN A 349 -14.38 -0.37 32.83
C GLN A 349 -14.34 0.98 32.10
N ILE A 350 -15.51 1.59 31.91
CA ILE A 350 -15.62 2.96 31.40
C ILE A 350 -15.96 3.81 32.62
N GLU A 351 -15.06 4.68 33.03
CA GLU A 351 -15.37 5.76 33.98
C GLU A 351 -15.96 6.92 33.17
N PHE A 352 -17.21 7.30 33.51
CA PHE A 352 -17.93 8.42 32.89
C PHE A 352 -17.65 9.71 33.65
#